data_b8702d262b7d35f7e1bf8bf0f7a5bae3
#
_entry.id   b8702d262b7d35f7e1bf8bf0f7a5bae3
#
_cell.length_a   1.000
_cell.length_b   1.000
_cell.length_c   1.000
_cell.angle_alpha   90.00
_cell.angle_beta   90.00
_cell.angle_gamma   90.00
#
_symmetry.space_group_name_H-M   'P 1'
#
loop_
_entity.id
_entity.type
_entity.pdbx_description
1 polymer ?
#
loop_
_entity_poly.entity_id
_entity_poly.type
_entity_poly.pdbx_seq_one_letter_code
_entity_poly.pdbx_strand_id
1 'polypeptide(L)'
;MGKTKDVSHQELMEVINSFDFGGKLEEVGIFGNGHINETYCAVFSTEAGQKRYILQKMNKQIFKDPVGLMENISGVTSWLKKKILENGGDAERETLNIVNDRAGAPYFVDKEGEYWRAYLFIEDATCFDQVENDEDFYQSALAFGNFQRLLADYPADTLHETIPDFHNTVKRFANFKKAVEEDACGRAADVQKEIQFVLEREQLAHTLVDLQDAGKLPLRVTHNDTKLNNIMIDNATHKGICVIDLDTVMPGLSLNDFGDSIRFGASTAVEDEQDISKVSCDLHLFEVYVKGFLEGCGGALTDLEVEMLPMGAILMTFECGMRFLADHLEGDHYFRIHRENQNLDRARTQFKLVWDMEQKLSEMKSIVEKYK
;
A
#
# COMPACT_ATOMS: atom_id res chain seq x y z
N MET A 1 1.37 -23.42 -2.55
CA MET A 1 1.33 -22.76 -1.22
C MET A 1 0.92 -23.77 -0.17
N GLY A 2 1.79 -24.04 0.82
CA GLY A 2 1.45 -24.88 1.97
C GLY A 2 0.29 -24.22 2.72
N LYS A 3 -0.73 -25.01 3.09
CA LYS A 3 -1.78 -24.57 4.02
C LYS A 3 -1.08 -24.02 5.26
N THR A 4 -1.25 -22.75 5.58
CA THR A 4 -0.94 -22.23 6.91
C THR A 4 -1.69 -23.11 7.89
N LYS A 5 -0.97 -23.62 8.88
CA LYS A 5 -1.56 -24.47 9.93
C LYS A 5 -2.46 -23.54 10.73
N ASP A 6 -3.75 -23.81 10.79
CA ASP A 6 -4.67 -23.02 11.60
C ASP A 6 -4.11 -22.91 13.03
N VAL A 7 -4.00 -21.66 13.51
CA VAL A 7 -3.51 -21.38 14.87
C VAL A 7 -4.46 -22.04 15.86
N SER A 8 -3.95 -22.91 16.72
CA SER A 8 -4.78 -23.54 17.72
C SER A 8 -5.23 -22.52 18.78
N HIS A 9 -6.37 -22.76 19.40
CA HIS A 9 -6.87 -21.89 20.49
C HIS A 9 -5.82 -21.73 21.61
N GLN A 10 -5.06 -22.79 21.93
CA GLN A 10 -4.03 -22.75 22.97
C GLN A 10 -2.86 -21.83 22.58
N GLU A 11 -2.39 -21.91 21.33
CA GLU A 11 -1.35 -21.03 20.81
C GLU A 11 -1.79 -19.56 20.82
N LEU A 12 -3.02 -19.30 20.35
CA LEU A 12 -3.58 -17.94 20.34
C LEU A 12 -3.68 -17.36 21.76
N MET A 13 -4.09 -18.16 22.75
CA MET A 13 -4.14 -17.73 24.15
C MET A 13 -2.75 -17.46 24.73
N GLU A 14 -1.73 -18.24 24.37
CA GLU A 14 -0.35 -17.99 24.77
C GLU A 14 0.15 -16.64 24.21
N VAL A 15 -0.10 -16.40 22.93
CA VAL A 15 0.26 -15.13 22.27
C VAL A 15 -0.46 -13.95 22.91
N ILE A 16 -1.79 -14.04 23.14
CA ILE A 16 -2.57 -12.98 23.80
C ILE A 16 -2.00 -12.65 25.18
N ASN A 17 -1.63 -13.68 25.97
CA ASN A 17 -1.06 -13.49 27.31
C ASN A 17 0.35 -12.88 27.30
N SER A 18 1.02 -12.85 26.16
CA SER A 18 2.36 -12.26 26.01
C SER A 18 2.33 -10.75 25.82
N PHE A 19 1.18 -10.18 25.40
CA PHE A 19 1.02 -8.73 25.24
C PHE A 19 0.48 -8.06 26.50
N ASP A 20 0.75 -6.76 26.64
CA ASP A 20 0.27 -5.95 27.75
C ASP A 20 -1.10 -5.35 27.45
N PHE A 21 -2.10 -6.20 27.21
CA PHE A 21 -3.47 -5.80 27.09
C PHE A 21 -4.07 -5.45 28.44
N GLY A 22 -4.73 -4.30 28.56
CA GLY A 22 -5.44 -3.93 29.79
C GLY A 22 -6.74 -4.74 29.94
N GLY A 23 -7.02 -5.23 31.16
CA GLY A 23 -8.32 -5.86 31.47
C GLY A 23 -8.32 -7.39 31.33
N LYS A 24 -9.54 -7.96 31.20
CA LYS A 24 -9.78 -9.41 31.08
C LYS A 24 -10.31 -9.72 29.69
N LEU A 25 -9.72 -10.70 29.03
CA LEU A 25 -10.19 -11.19 27.73
C LEU A 25 -11.61 -11.75 27.85
N GLU A 26 -12.51 -11.29 27.00
CA GLU A 26 -13.89 -11.77 26.86
C GLU A 26 -14.06 -12.64 25.62
N GLU A 27 -13.53 -12.16 24.49
CA GLU A 27 -13.69 -12.81 23.18
C GLU A 27 -12.46 -12.61 22.31
N VAL A 28 -12.16 -13.58 21.46
CA VAL A 28 -11.19 -13.43 20.37
C VAL A 28 -11.67 -14.23 19.15
N GLY A 29 -11.58 -13.64 17.97
CA GLY A 29 -11.97 -14.28 16.71
C GLY A 29 -11.21 -13.74 15.52
N ILE A 30 -11.28 -14.46 14.40
CA ILE A 30 -10.71 -14.04 13.12
C ILE A 30 -11.40 -12.72 12.71
N PHE A 31 -10.62 -11.77 12.22
CA PHE A 31 -11.09 -10.45 11.84
C PHE A 31 -10.59 -10.03 10.46
N GLY A 32 -11.52 -9.48 9.65
CA GLY A 32 -11.22 -8.96 8.32
C GLY A 32 -10.99 -10.05 7.26
N ASN A 33 -10.76 -9.59 6.03
CA ASN A 33 -10.54 -10.41 4.85
C ASN A 33 -9.09 -10.30 4.34
N GLY A 34 -8.15 -9.86 5.19
CA GLY A 34 -6.74 -9.72 4.81
C GLY A 34 -6.14 -11.03 4.31
N HIS A 35 -5.35 -10.96 3.22
CA HIS A 35 -4.83 -12.14 2.56
C HIS A 35 -3.36 -12.42 2.89
N ILE A 36 -2.68 -11.49 3.55
CA ILE A 36 -1.25 -11.57 3.83
C ILE A 36 -1.01 -12.06 5.25
N ASN A 37 -1.49 -11.32 6.24
CA ASN A 37 -1.35 -11.64 7.66
C ASN A 37 -2.61 -12.32 8.20
N GLU A 38 -2.45 -13.26 9.14
CA GLU A 38 -3.59 -13.79 9.90
C GLU A 38 -3.99 -12.77 10.96
N THR A 39 -5.21 -12.26 10.88
CA THR A 39 -5.69 -11.16 11.73
C THR A 39 -6.82 -11.61 12.64
N TYR A 40 -6.73 -11.22 13.91
CA TYR A 40 -7.71 -11.50 14.95
C TYR A 40 -8.13 -10.19 15.64
N CYS A 41 -9.39 -10.13 16.08
CA CYS A 41 -9.86 -9.09 17.00
C CYS A 41 -10.06 -9.71 18.38
N ALA A 42 -9.42 -9.11 19.38
CA ALA A 42 -9.55 -9.51 20.79
C ALA A 42 -10.30 -8.42 21.57
N VAL A 43 -11.33 -8.82 22.30
CA VAL A 43 -12.19 -7.93 23.10
C VAL A 43 -11.88 -8.14 24.58
N PHE A 44 -11.58 -7.06 25.28
CA PHE A 44 -11.26 -7.06 26.70
C PHE A 44 -12.25 -6.20 27.50
N SER A 45 -12.67 -6.69 28.67
CA SER A 45 -13.37 -5.86 29.66
C SER A 45 -12.35 -5.15 30.56
N THR A 46 -12.50 -3.84 30.68
CA THR A 46 -11.69 -2.97 31.55
C THR A 46 -12.61 -2.20 32.52
N GLU A 47 -12.04 -1.52 33.50
CA GLU A 47 -12.82 -0.64 34.40
C GLU A 47 -13.52 0.50 33.65
N ALA A 48 -12.99 0.92 32.51
CA ALA A 48 -13.55 1.99 31.67
C ALA A 48 -14.56 1.48 30.61
N GLY A 49 -14.81 0.17 30.53
CA GLY A 49 -15.66 -0.47 29.53
C GLY A 49 -14.91 -1.50 28.67
N GLN A 50 -15.50 -1.85 27.55
CA GLN A 50 -14.84 -2.76 26.59
C GLN A 50 -13.75 -2.02 25.80
N LYS A 51 -12.66 -2.74 25.53
CA LYS A 51 -11.55 -2.30 24.67
C LYS A 51 -11.21 -3.39 23.68
N ARG A 52 -11.04 -3.03 22.41
CA ARG A 52 -10.69 -3.97 21.35
C ARG A 52 -9.24 -3.80 20.90
N TYR A 53 -8.65 -4.89 20.47
CA TYR A 53 -7.31 -4.93 19.92
C TYR A 53 -7.26 -5.78 18.67
N ILE A 54 -6.44 -5.36 17.70
CA ILE A 54 -6.08 -6.18 16.55
C ILE A 54 -4.80 -6.92 16.87
N LEU A 55 -4.81 -8.25 16.68
CA LEU A 55 -3.65 -9.11 16.82
C LEU A 55 -3.35 -9.74 15.46
N GLN A 56 -2.11 -9.68 15.02
CA GLN A 56 -1.71 -10.19 13.70
C GLN A 56 -0.50 -11.11 13.78
N LYS A 57 -0.62 -12.27 13.14
CA LYS A 57 0.52 -13.13 12.82
C LYS A 57 1.14 -12.67 11.51
N MET A 58 2.40 -12.28 11.57
CA MET A 58 3.11 -11.70 10.43
C MET A 58 3.53 -12.79 9.44
N ASN A 59 3.32 -12.56 8.16
CA ASN A 59 3.68 -13.52 7.10
C ASN A 59 5.17 -13.45 6.75
N LYS A 60 5.98 -14.32 7.34
CA LYS A 60 7.44 -14.42 7.09
C LYS A 60 7.81 -14.89 5.68
N GLN A 61 6.87 -15.42 4.90
CA GLN A 61 7.15 -15.80 3.51
C GLN A 61 7.24 -14.56 2.62
N ILE A 62 6.46 -13.53 2.94
CA ILE A 62 6.46 -12.25 2.25
C ILE A 62 7.45 -11.30 2.91
N PHE A 63 7.34 -11.09 4.22
CA PHE A 63 8.20 -10.19 4.98
C PHE A 63 9.37 -10.98 5.59
N LYS A 64 10.52 -10.97 4.89
CA LYS A 64 11.70 -11.75 5.29
C LYS A 64 12.42 -11.19 6.50
N ASP A 65 12.24 -9.90 6.79
CA ASP A 65 12.76 -9.20 7.95
C ASP A 65 11.63 -8.61 8.81
N PRO A 66 10.95 -9.43 9.62
CA PRO A 66 9.87 -8.95 10.48
C PRO A 66 10.36 -7.99 11.58
N VAL A 67 11.64 -8.06 11.97
CA VAL A 67 12.23 -7.15 12.96
C VAL A 67 12.37 -5.75 12.35
N GLY A 68 13.04 -5.64 11.21
CA GLY A 68 13.19 -4.37 10.51
C GLY A 68 11.83 -3.77 10.10
N LEU A 69 10.86 -4.62 9.73
CA LEU A 69 9.49 -4.20 9.49
C LEU A 69 8.87 -3.52 10.73
N MET A 70 8.99 -4.13 11.90
CA MET A 70 8.44 -3.58 13.14
C MET A 70 9.22 -2.35 13.64
N GLU A 71 10.52 -2.25 13.34
CA GLU A 71 11.30 -1.03 13.59
C GLU A 71 10.79 0.14 12.74
N ASN A 72 10.51 -0.09 11.44
CA ASN A 72 9.89 0.91 10.57
C ASN A 72 8.53 1.35 11.11
N ILE A 73 7.63 0.42 11.39
CA ILE A 73 6.28 0.73 11.88
C ILE A 73 6.35 1.48 13.21
N SER A 74 7.19 1.04 14.14
CA SER A 74 7.34 1.69 15.45
C SER A 74 7.90 3.10 15.34
N GLY A 75 8.90 3.31 14.49
CA GLY A 75 9.47 4.63 14.23
C GLY A 75 8.44 5.59 13.63
N VAL A 76 7.78 5.15 12.55
CA VAL A 76 6.79 5.96 11.83
C VAL A 76 5.58 6.29 12.71
N THR A 77 5.00 5.29 13.40
CA THR A 77 3.82 5.53 14.26
C THR A 77 4.13 6.41 15.46
N SER A 78 5.31 6.26 16.07
CA SER A 78 5.75 7.14 17.17
C SER A 78 5.93 8.58 16.70
N TRP A 79 6.48 8.78 15.51
CA TRP A 79 6.62 10.10 14.91
C TRP A 79 5.26 10.73 14.58
N LEU A 80 4.38 9.98 13.93
CA LEU A 80 3.01 10.41 13.63
C LEU A 80 2.27 10.79 14.89
N LYS A 81 2.33 9.97 15.95
CA LYS A 81 1.72 10.24 17.25
C LYS A 81 2.17 11.59 17.82
N LYS A 82 3.48 11.86 17.78
CA LYS A 82 4.04 13.14 18.23
C LYS A 82 3.47 14.31 17.43
N LYS A 83 3.52 14.23 16.08
CA LYS A 83 3.05 15.30 15.18
C LYS A 83 1.55 15.54 15.31
N ILE A 84 0.75 14.50 15.45
CA ILE A 84 -0.70 14.58 15.65
C ILE A 84 -1.01 15.33 16.95
N LEU A 85 -0.36 14.96 18.07
CA LEU A 85 -0.54 15.63 19.36
C LEU A 85 -0.09 17.10 19.34
N GLU A 86 1.03 17.41 18.66
CA GLU A 86 1.49 18.79 18.46
C GLU A 86 0.47 19.64 17.68
N ASN A 87 -0.31 19.02 16.79
CA ASN A 87 -1.37 19.67 16.03
C ASN A 87 -2.74 19.65 16.73
N GLY A 88 -2.82 19.12 17.97
CA GLY A 88 -4.06 19.05 18.76
C GLY A 88 -5.04 17.96 18.30
N GLY A 89 -4.57 16.95 17.54
CA GLY A 89 -5.34 15.82 17.08
C GLY A 89 -5.42 14.67 18.10
N ASP A 90 -6.16 13.62 17.75
CA ASP A 90 -6.38 12.42 18.56
C ASP A 90 -5.44 11.28 18.10
N ALA A 91 -4.31 11.15 18.76
CA ALA A 91 -3.32 10.13 18.41
C ALA A 91 -3.76 8.68 18.70
N GLU A 92 -4.84 8.44 19.45
CA GLU A 92 -5.40 7.10 19.62
C GLU A 92 -6.19 6.65 18.37
N ARG A 93 -6.73 7.60 17.60
CA ARG A 93 -7.52 7.33 16.40
C ARG A 93 -6.84 7.69 15.08
N GLU A 94 -5.91 8.66 15.07
CA GLU A 94 -5.32 9.21 13.85
C GLU A 94 -4.01 8.52 13.42
N THR A 95 -3.51 7.56 14.20
CA THR A 95 -2.41 6.67 13.83
C THR A 95 -2.55 5.30 14.50
N LEU A 96 -1.87 4.28 13.94
CA LEU A 96 -1.79 2.98 14.60
C LEU A 96 -1.06 3.08 15.93
N ASN A 97 -1.64 2.47 16.97
CA ASN A 97 -1.05 2.42 18.30
C ASN A 97 -0.61 0.98 18.59
N ILE A 98 0.69 0.73 18.57
CA ILE A 98 1.28 -0.58 18.87
C ILE A 98 1.08 -0.89 20.35
N VAL A 99 0.64 -2.11 20.65
CA VAL A 99 0.65 -2.67 21.99
C VAL A 99 1.92 -3.50 22.14
N ASN A 100 2.77 -3.12 23.08
CA ASN A 100 4.00 -3.86 23.35
C ASN A 100 3.72 -5.21 24.02
N ASP A 101 4.63 -6.13 23.84
CA ASP A 101 4.65 -7.34 24.67
C ASP A 101 5.02 -6.99 26.14
N ARG A 102 4.92 -7.96 27.04
CA ARG A 102 5.24 -7.76 28.46
C ARG A 102 6.72 -7.50 28.74
N ALA A 103 7.60 -7.74 27.78
CA ALA A 103 9.02 -7.39 27.84
C ALA A 103 9.30 -5.97 27.30
N GLY A 104 8.30 -5.29 26.75
CA GLY A 104 8.40 -3.95 26.18
C GLY A 104 8.75 -3.93 24.69
N ALA A 105 8.76 -5.09 24.00
CA ALA A 105 9.02 -5.16 22.56
C ALA A 105 7.73 -4.88 21.74
N PRO A 106 7.83 -4.29 20.53
CA PRO A 106 6.67 -4.00 19.68
C PRO A 106 6.10 -5.23 18.97
N TYR A 107 6.67 -6.39 19.20
CA TYR A 107 6.23 -7.69 18.68
C TYR A 107 6.56 -8.81 19.66
N PHE A 108 5.93 -9.93 19.50
CA PHE A 108 6.21 -11.17 20.24
C PHE A 108 6.60 -12.28 19.28
N VAL A 109 7.56 -13.15 19.69
CA VAL A 109 7.96 -14.35 18.95
C VAL A 109 7.51 -15.57 19.73
N ASP A 110 6.65 -16.40 19.11
CA ASP A 110 6.16 -17.61 19.74
C ASP A 110 7.19 -18.76 19.68
N LYS A 111 6.84 -19.94 20.26
CA LYS A 111 7.74 -21.11 20.33
C LYS A 111 8.04 -21.72 18.97
N GLU A 112 7.18 -21.52 17.99
CA GLU A 112 7.35 -21.94 16.59
C GLU A 112 8.22 -20.95 15.82
N GLY A 113 8.63 -19.83 16.43
CA GLY A 113 9.39 -18.76 15.82
C GLY A 113 8.54 -17.89 14.90
N GLU A 114 7.22 -17.87 15.09
CA GLU A 114 6.32 -16.97 14.38
C GLU A 114 6.27 -15.61 15.07
N TYR A 115 6.15 -14.53 14.28
CA TYR A 115 6.12 -13.16 14.77
C TYR A 115 4.69 -12.66 14.87
N TRP A 116 4.37 -12.05 15.99
CA TRP A 116 3.06 -11.51 16.31
C TRP A 116 3.18 -10.04 16.72
N ARG A 117 2.21 -9.25 16.30
CA ARG A 117 2.08 -7.84 16.69
C ARG A 117 0.65 -7.53 17.08
N ALA A 118 0.48 -6.48 17.88
CA ALA A 118 -0.85 -6.03 18.29
C ALA A 118 -0.99 -4.52 18.19
N TYR A 119 -2.21 -4.08 17.85
CA TYR A 119 -2.59 -2.68 17.75
C TYR A 119 -3.86 -2.41 18.57
N LEU A 120 -3.98 -1.20 19.08
CA LEU A 120 -5.25 -0.71 19.56
C LEU A 120 -6.23 -0.65 18.38
N PHE A 121 -7.46 -1.16 18.60
CA PHE A 121 -8.51 -1.08 17.59
C PHE A 121 -8.98 0.38 17.45
N ILE A 122 -9.17 0.85 16.23
CA ILE A 122 -9.72 2.19 15.96
C ILE A 122 -11.25 2.07 15.92
N GLU A 123 -11.91 2.62 16.93
CA GLU A 123 -13.36 2.54 17.09
C GLU A 123 -14.07 3.53 16.15
N ASP A 124 -15.33 3.25 15.82
CA ASP A 124 -16.23 4.10 15.05
C ASP A 124 -15.66 4.57 13.70
N ALA A 125 -14.90 3.69 13.04
CA ALA A 125 -14.33 3.94 11.73
C ALA A 125 -14.42 2.68 10.85
N THR A 126 -14.50 2.87 9.53
CA THR A 126 -14.67 1.81 8.54
C THR A 126 -13.69 2.02 7.36
N CYS A 127 -13.20 0.94 6.78
CA CYS A 127 -12.48 0.96 5.51
C CYS A 127 -13.41 0.56 4.36
N PHE A 128 -13.22 1.15 3.19
CA PHE A 128 -13.97 0.83 1.98
C PHE A 128 -13.08 0.13 0.96
N ASP A 129 -13.58 -0.95 0.35
CA ASP A 129 -12.81 -1.72 -0.65
C ASP A 129 -12.79 -1.07 -2.03
N GLN A 130 -13.76 -0.21 -2.34
CA GLN A 130 -13.92 0.46 -3.62
C GLN A 130 -14.34 1.92 -3.44
N VAL A 131 -14.02 2.74 -4.43
CA VAL A 131 -14.50 4.13 -4.52
C VAL A 131 -15.99 4.08 -4.88
N GLU A 132 -16.87 4.46 -3.95
CA GLU A 132 -18.32 4.51 -4.19
C GLU A 132 -18.78 5.92 -4.62
N ASN A 133 -18.03 6.94 -4.21
CA ASN A 133 -18.31 8.34 -4.52
C ASN A 133 -17.04 9.19 -4.46
N ASP A 134 -17.14 10.41 -5.00
CA ASP A 134 -16.03 11.37 -5.06
C ASP A 134 -15.48 11.74 -3.68
N GLU A 135 -16.35 11.85 -2.67
CA GLU A 135 -15.96 12.26 -1.32
C GLU A 135 -15.04 11.23 -0.67
N ASP A 136 -15.34 9.93 -0.76
CA ASP A 136 -14.50 8.88 -0.18
C ASP A 136 -13.12 8.87 -0.83
N PHE A 137 -13.04 9.10 -2.14
CA PHE A 137 -11.77 9.16 -2.85
C PHE A 137 -10.98 10.43 -2.52
N TYR A 138 -11.68 11.56 -2.38
CA TYR A 138 -11.07 12.80 -1.89
C TYR A 138 -10.52 12.65 -0.47
N GLN A 139 -11.28 12.04 0.44
CA GLN A 139 -10.84 11.81 1.83
C GLN A 139 -9.65 10.85 1.90
N SER A 140 -9.60 9.85 1.03
CA SER A 140 -8.43 8.98 0.89
C SER A 140 -7.20 9.78 0.44
N ALA A 141 -7.35 10.61 -0.58
CA ALA A 141 -6.28 11.47 -1.08
C ALA A 141 -5.78 12.44 -0.01
N LEU A 142 -6.69 13.06 0.72
CA LEU A 142 -6.39 13.99 1.83
C LEU A 142 -5.60 13.27 2.94
N ALA A 143 -6.02 12.05 3.30
CA ALA A 143 -5.36 11.26 4.34
C ALA A 143 -3.93 10.84 3.93
N PHE A 144 -3.72 10.34 2.69
CA PHE A 144 -2.39 10.01 2.21
C PHE A 144 -1.50 11.25 2.03
N GLY A 145 -2.05 12.37 1.56
CA GLY A 145 -1.35 13.65 1.50
C GLY A 145 -0.92 14.13 2.88
N ASN A 146 -1.80 14.04 3.88
CA ASN A 146 -1.50 14.37 5.27
C ASN A 146 -0.43 13.43 5.87
N PHE A 147 -0.45 12.16 5.53
CA PHE A 147 0.61 11.20 5.89
C PHE A 147 1.97 11.66 5.36
N GLN A 148 2.06 12.04 4.08
CA GLN A 148 3.28 12.61 3.49
C GLN A 148 3.73 13.89 4.21
N ARG A 149 2.81 14.78 4.56
CA ARG A 149 3.08 16.04 5.27
C ARG A 149 3.62 15.81 6.68
N LEU A 150 2.98 14.93 7.45
CA LEU A 150 3.37 14.63 8.83
C LEU A 150 4.75 13.95 8.91
N LEU A 151 5.15 13.24 7.86
CA LEU A 151 6.41 12.52 7.74
C LEU A 151 7.46 13.26 6.89
N ALA A 152 7.18 14.49 6.45
CA ALA A 152 8.07 15.23 5.54
C ALA A 152 9.47 15.48 6.11
N ASP A 153 9.60 15.61 7.43
CA ASP A 153 10.85 15.78 8.17
C ASP A 153 11.33 14.51 8.90
N TYR A 154 10.71 13.36 8.64
CA TYR A 154 11.21 12.07 9.12
C TYR A 154 12.46 11.67 8.32
N PRO A 155 13.55 11.20 8.96
CA PRO A 155 14.76 10.76 8.27
C PRO A 155 14.52 9.43 7.55
N ALA A 156 13.98 9.47 6.33
CA ALA A 156 13.55 8.29 5.57
C ALA A 156 14.67 7.27 5.32
N ASP A 157 15.92 7.71 5.26
CA ASP A 157 17.12 6.88 5.12
C ASP A 157 17.41 5.98 6.34
N THR A 158 16.71 6.20 7.46
CA THR A 158 16.80 5.33 8.65
C THR A 158 15.88 4.12 8.58
N LEU A 159 14.94 4.09 7.64
CA LEU A 159 14.03 2.96 7.47
C LEU A 159 14.71 1.80 6.76
N HIS A 160 14.33 0.59 7.13
CA HIS A 160 14.73 -0.64 6.46
C HIS A 160 13.98 -0.80 5.13
N GLU A 161 14.69 -1.18 4.09
CA GLU A 161 14.08 -1.61 2.84
C GLU A 161 13.66 -3.08 2.98
N THR A 162 12.47 -3.31 3.55
CA THR A 162 11.97 -4.65 3.89
C THR A 162 11.61 -5.50 2.67
N ILE A 163 11.34 -4.86 1.54
CA ILE A 163 11.18 -5.49 0.22
C ILE A 163 12.15 -4.79 -0.75
N PRO A 164 13.34 -5.37 -0.99
CA PRO A 164 14.34 -4.74 -1.83
C PRO A 164 13.82 -4.38 -3.22
N ASP A 165 14.17 -3.18 -3.68
CA ASP A 165 13.83 -2.67 -5.02
C ASP A 165 12.32 -2.66 -5.32
N PHE A 166 11.47 -2.43 -4.31
CA PHE A 166 10.03 -2.64 -4.40
C PHE A 166 9.42 -1.86 -5.58
N HIS A 167 9.74 -0.57 -5.70
CA HIS A 167 9.29 0.30 -6.80
C HIS A 167 10.46 0.81 -7.68
N ASN A 168 11.53 0.04 -7.79
CA ASN A 168 12.59 0.34 -8.75
C ASN A 168 12.16 -0.16 -10.14
N THR A 169 11.56 0.72 -10.92
CA THR A 169 11.00 0.39 -12.24
C THR A 169 12.06 -0.11 -13.24
N VAL A 170 13.31 0.34 -13.12
CA VAL A 170 14.43 -0.13 -13.96
C VAL A 170 14.75 -1.59 -13.64
N LYS A 171 14.85 -1.95 -12.37
CA LYS A 171 15.05 -3.34 -11.96
C LYS A 171 13.85 -4.23 -12.28
N ARG A 172 12.63 -3.70 -12.11
CA ARG A 172 11.41 -4.42 -12.54
C ARG A 172 11.40 -4.70 -14.03
N PHE A 173 11.84 -3.74 -14.84
CA PHE A 173 11.98 -3.92 -16.28
C PHE A 173 13.05 -4.98 -16.63
N ALA A 174 14.20 -4.97 -15.95
CA ALA A 174 15.23 -5.98 -16.13
C ALA A 174 14.75 -7.40 -15.74
N ASN A 175 13.99 -7.52 -14.62
CA ASN A 175 13.39 -8.78 -14.20
C ASN A 175 12.34 -9.26 -15.22
N PHE A 176 11.53 -8.35 -15.76
CA PHE A 176 10.59 -8.68 -16.84
C PHE A 176 11.30 -9.22 -18.08
N LYS A 177 12.38 -8.57 -18.55
CA LYS A 177 13.17 -9.08 -19.69
C LYS A 177 13.71 -10.49 -19.43
N LYS A 178 14.18 -10.73 -18.22
CA LYS A 178 14.64 -12.07 -17.81
C LYS A 178 13.51 -13.10 -17.86
N ALA A 179 12.32 -12.78 -17.35
CA ALA A 179 11.15 -13.68 -17.41
C ALA A 179 10.77 -14.01 -18.87
N VAL A 180 10.85 -13.02 -19.77
CA VAL A 180 10.62 -13.24 -21.22
C VAL A 180 11.67 -14.16 -21.84
N GLU A 181 12.97 -13.96 -21.51
CA GLU A 181 14.07 -14.79 -22.03
C GLU A 181 14.02 -16.23 -21.52
N GLU A 182 13.66 -16.42 -20.25
CA GLU A 182 13.56 -17.74 -19.63
C GLU A 182 12.33 -18.52 -20.10
N ASP A 183 11.22 -17.82 -20.38
CA ASP A 183 9.94 -18.37 -20.81
C ASP A 183 9.58 -19.70 -20.12
N ALA A 184 9.66 -19.70 -18.79
CA ALA A 184 9.62 -20.89 -17.94
C ALA A 184 8.39 -21.80 -18.19
N CYS A 185 7.31 -21.21 -18.68
CA CYS A 185 6.05 -21.91 -18.96
C CYS A 185 5.73 -22.04 -20.47
N GLY A 186 6.61 -21.56 -21.36
CA GLY A 186 6.39 -21.58 -22.80
C GLY A 186 5.25 -20.68 -23.27
N ARG A 187 4.93 -19.61 -22.54
CA ARG A 187 3.78 -18.71 -22.79
C ARG A 187 4.16 -17.45 -23.58
N ALA A 188 5.45 -17.17 -23.76
CA ALA A 188 5.92 -15.93 -24.39
C ALA A 188 5.43 -15.77 -25.83
N ALA A 189 5.29 -16.88 -26.59
CA ALA A 189 4.79 -16.84 -27.96
C ALA A 189 3.35 -16.31 -28.07
N ASP A 190 2.52 -16.55 -27.04
CA ASP A 190 1.09 -16.20 -27.04
C ASP A 190 0.83 -14.73 -26.61
N VAL A 191 1.84 -14.06 -26.01
CA VAL A 191 1.72 -12.72 -25.42
C VAL A 191 2.70 -11.70 -26.03
N GLN A 192 3.05 -11.90 -27.29
CA GLN A 192 4.06 -11.06 -27.99
C GLN A 192 3.65 -9.58 -28.06
N LYS A 193 2.36 -9.26 -28.14
CA LYS A 193 1.87 -7.87 -28.16
C LYS A 193 2.11 -7.18 -26.83
N GLU A 194 1.86 -7.87 -25.74
CA GLU A 194 2.05 -7.39 -24.38
C GLU A 194 3.56 -7.21 -24.09
N ILE A 195 4.37 -8.18 -24.51
CA ILE A 195 5.86 -8.08 -24.40
C ILE A 195 6.36 -6.87 -25.17
N GLN A 196 5.94 -6.69 -26.43
CA GLN A 196 6.35 -5.56 -27.25
C GLN A 196 5.93 -4.23 -26.64
N PHE A 197 4.70 -4.13 -26.09
CA PHE A 197 4.22 -2.94 -25.39
C PHE A 197 5.17 -2.51 -24.26
N VAL A 198 5.68 -3.46 -23.50
CA VAL A 198 6.64 -3.19 -22.42
C VAL A 198 8.00 -2.78 -22.97
N LEU A 199 8.54 -3.54 -23.94
CA LEU A 199 9.89 -3.28 -24.50
C LEU A 199 10.00 -1.90 -25.16
N GLU A 200 8.94 -1.41 -25.80
CA GLU A 200 8.88 -0.07 -26.40
C GLU A 200 8.91 1.07 -25.36
N ARG A 201 8.72 0.76 -24.07
CA ARG A 201 8.66 1.72 -22.95
C ARG A 201 9.84 1.62 -21.99
N GLU A 202 10.97 1.09 -22.42
CA GLU A 202 12.18 1.01 -21.57
C GLU A 202 12.56 2.39 -21.00
N GLN A 203 12.53 3.43 -21.83
CA GLN A 203 12.84 4.80 -21.37
C GLN A 203 11.84 5.31 -20.34
N LEU A 204 10.57 4.89 -20.40
CA LEU A 204 9.58 5.23 -19.40
C LEU A 204 9.97 4.67 -18.02
N ALA A 205 10.46 3.43 -17.96
CA ALA A 205 10.90 2.79 -16.73
C ALA A 205 12.03 3.56 -16.01
N HIS A 206 12.85 4.30 -16.75
CA HIS A 206 13.95 5.10 -16.22
C HIS A 206 13.53 6.46 -15.63
N THR A 207 12.34 6.96 -15.98
CA THR A 207 11.97 8.37 -15.77
C THR A 207 12.14 8.84 -14.32
N LEU A 208 11.59 8.12 -13.33
CA LEU A 208 11.66 8.55 -11.93
C LEU A 208 12.96 8.08 -11.25
N VAL A 209 13.46 6.91 -11.62
CA VAL A 209 14.71 6.37 -11.06
C VAL A 209 15.88 7.27 -11.41
N ASP A 210 16.02 7.69 -12.68
CA ASP A 210 17.10 8.60 -13.10
C ASP A 210 17.02 9.98 -12.41
N LEU A 211 15.80 10.49 -12.14
CA LEU A 211 15.62 11.71 -11.38
C LEU A 211 16.00 11.56 -9.90
N GLN A 212 15.70 10.41 -9.31
CA GLN A 212 16.10 10.07 -7.94
C GLN A 212 17.61 9.93 -7.83
N ASP A 213 18.24 9.17 -8.73
CA ASP A 213 19.70 8.96 -8.77
C ASP A 213 20.46 10.27 -9.01
N ALA A 214 19.86 11.21 -9.76
CA ALA A 214 20.39 12.56 -9.94
C ALA A 214 20.16 13.49 -8.74
N GLY A 215 19.53 13.01 -7.65
CA GLY A 215 19.24 13.79 -6.45
C GLY A 215 18.19 14.89 -6.66
N LYS A 216 17.37 14.80 -7.72
CA LYS A 216 16.33 15.78 -8.05
C LYS A 216 15.00 15.47 -7.34
N LEU A 217 14.70 14.20 -7.08
CA LEU A 217 13.57 13.78 -6.29
C LEU A 217 14.05 13.32 -4.91
N PRO A 218 13.47 13.87 -3.82
CA PRO A 218 13.87 13.49 -2.48
C PRO A 218 13.35 12.10 -2.11
N LEU A 219 14.12 11.39 -1.30
CA LEU A 219 13.66 10.18 -0.64
C LEU A 219 12.73 10.56 0.51
N ARG A 220 11.57 9.93 0.57
CA ARG A 220 10.55 10.15 1.60
C ARG A 220 10.15 8.85 2.27
N VAL A 221 9.41 8.95 3.36
CA VAL A 221 8.66 7.81 3.89
C VAL A 221 7.46 7.59 2.98
N THR A 222 7.35 6.41 2.39
CA THR A 222 6.23 6.04 1.51
C THR A 222 5.47 4.85 2.07
N HIS A 223 4.17 4.82 1.83
CA HIS A 223 3.30 3.73 2.24
C HIS A 223 3.43 2.53 1.31
N ASN A 224 3.52 2.79 -0.01
CA ASN A 224 3.72 1.83 -1.09
C ASN A 224 2.57 0.81 -1.34
N ASP A 225 1.42 1.00 -0.69
CA ASP A 225 0.18 0.25 -0.96
C ASP A 225 -1.02 1.17 -0.63
N THR A 226 -1.20 2.23 -1.42
CA THR A 226 -2.11 3.34 -1.13
C THR A 226 -3.53 3.11 -1.67
N LYS A 227 -4.08 1.95 -1.36
CA LYS A 227 -5.47 1.62 -1.68
C LYS A 227 -6.44 2.29 -0.71
N LEU A 228 -7.66 2.54 -1.16
CA LEU A 228 -8.73 3.11 -0.34
C LEU A 228 -9.00 2.31 0.95
N ASN A 229 -8.91 0.99 0.90
CA ASN A 229 -9.11 0.13 2.07
C ASN A 229 -7.99 0.21 3.12
N ASN A 230 -6.92 0.96 2.87
CA ASN A 230 -5.87 1.27 3.83
C ASN A 230 -6.08 2.63 4.53
N ILE A 231 -7.28 3.22 4.38
CA ILE A 231 -7.72 4.41 5.10
C ILE A 231 -8.93 4.07 5.96
N MET A 232 -8.85 4.42 7.25
CA MET A 232 -10.00 4.41 8.15
C MET A 232 -10.78 5.71 7.97
N ILE A 233 -12.05 5.59 7.62
CA ILE A 233 -13.01 6.70 7.49
C ILE A 233 -13.88 6.73 8.75
N ASP A 234 -13.91 7.87 9.43
CA ASP A 234 -14.73 8.08 10.62
C ASP A 234 -16.24 8.01 10.29
N ASN A 235 -16.97 7.17 10.99
CA ASN A 235 -18.38 6.88 10.68
C ASN A 235 -19.32 8.09 10.90
N ALA A 236 -18.94 9.03 11.77
CA ALA A 236 -19.76 10.20 12.09
C ALA A 236 -19.48 11.40 11.17
N THR A 237 -18.20 11.63 10.86
CA THR A 237 -17.75 12.81 10.10
C THR A 237 -17.47 12.51 8.63
N HIS A 238 -17.39 11.25 8.24
CA HIS A 238 -16.97 10.77 6.91
C HIS A 238 -15.58 11.28 6.47
N LYS A 239 -14.70 11.56 7.43
CA LYS A 239 -13.34 11.99 7.16
C LYS A 239 -12.35 10.83 7.23
N GLY A 240 -11.34 10.84 6.36
CA GLY A 240 -10.18 9.97 6.49
C GLY A 240 -9.38 10.34 7.75
N ILE A 241 -9.25 9.40 8.70
CA ILE A 241 -8.62 9.68 10.00
C ILE A 241 -7.30 8.97 10.21
N CYS A 242 -7.14 7.75 9.71
CA CYS A 242 -5.94 6.96 9.95
C CYS A 242 -5.53 6.16 8.73
N VAL A 243 -4.24 6.21 8.40
CA VAL A 243 -3.61 5.32 7.43
C VAL A 243 -3.21 4.04 8.16
N ILE A 244 -3.62 2.90 7.63
CA ILE A 244 -3.35 1.57 8.21
C ILE A 244 -2.58 0.69 7.24
N ASP A 245 -2.24 -0.54 7.64
CA ASP A 245 -1.47 -1.51 6.84
C ASP A 245 -0.08 -0.99 6.43
N LEU A 246 0.71 -0.62 7.45
CA LEU A 246 2.04 -0.02 7.27
C LEU A 246 3.14 -1.05 6.93
N ASP A 247 2.79 -2.23 6.44
CA ASP A 247 3.73 -3.34 6.18
C ASP A 247 4.71 -3.04 5.05
N THR A 248 4.35 -2.13 4.17
CA THR A 248 5.18 -1.71 3.03
C THR A 248 5.80 -0.33 3.23
N VAL A 249 5.74 0.21 4.46
CA VAL A 249 6.38 1.50 4.75
C VAL A 249 7.89 1.38 4.65
N MET A 250 8.45 2.08 3.66
CA MET A 250 9.87 2.06 3.30
C MET A 250 10.29 3.43 2.76
N PRO A 251 11.62 3.65 2.58
CA PRO A 251 12.08 4.80 1.81
C PRO A 251 11.60 4.69 0.35
N GLY A 252 11.07 5.78 -0.20
CA GLY A 252 10.59 5.79 -1.59
C GLY A 252 10.30 7.20 -2.11
N LEU A 253 9.59 7.27 -3.23
CA LEU A 253 9.14 8.52 -3.82
C LEU A 253 7.66 8.73 -3.51
N SER A 254 7.28 9.95 -3.10
CA SER A 254 5.86 10.34 -2.92
C SER A 254 4.99 10.06 -4.15
N LEU A 255 5.62 10.03 -5.32
CA LEU A 255 5.02 9.73 -6.61
C LEU A 255 4.53 8.28 -6.72
N ASN A 256 5.13 7.35 -5.97
CA ASN A 256 4.69 5.96 -5.93
C ASN A 256 3.35 5.86 -5.19
N ASP A 257 3.23 6.52 -4.04
CA ASP A 257 1.99 6.55 -3.26
C ASP A 257 0.85 7.19 -4.05
N PHE A 258 1.09 8.37 -4.64
CA PHE A 258 0.11 9.00 -5.51
C PHE A 258 -0.28 8.09 -6.69
N GLY A 259 0.72 7.51 -7.35
CA GLY A 259 0.51 6.70 -8.55
C GLY A 259 -0.28 5.42 -8.30
N ASP A 260 -0.03 4.73 -7.19
CA ASP A 260 -0.74 3.50 -6.85
C ASP A 260 -2.22 3.78 -6.56
N SER A 261 -2.53 4.88 -5.87
CA SER A 261 -3.92 5.31 -5.65
C SER A 261 -4.66 5.61 -6.95
N ILE A 262 -4.01 6.30 -7.90
CA ILE A 262 -4.62 6.61 -9.21
C ILE A 262 -4.84 5.34 -10.03
N ARG A 263 -3.85 4.45 -10.06
CA ARG A 263 -3.94 3.16 -10.75
C ARG A 263 -5.17 2.37 -10.34
N PHE A 264 -5.46 2.37 -9.05
CA PHE A 264 -6.57 1.61 -8.49
C PHE A 264 -7.89 2.39 -8.51
N GLY A 265 -7.87 3.65 -8.05
CA GLY A 265 -9.09 4.43 -7.77
C GLY A 265 -9.63 5.23 -8.96
N ALA A 266 -8.79 5.59 -9.95
CA ALA A 266 -9.22 6.33 -11.14
C ALA A 266 -9.37 5.46 -12.40
N SER A 267 -9.27 4.13 -12.28
CA SER A 267 -9.60 3.22 -13.37
C SER A 267 -11.11 3.03 -13.47
N THR A 268 -11.64 3.09 -14.70
CA THR A 268 -13.08 2.85 -14.98
C THR A 268 -13.48 1.38 -14.92
N ALA A 269 -12.52 0.46 -14.76
CA ALA A 269 -12.74 -0.98 -14.77
C ALA A 269 -11.97 -1.67 -13.64
N VAL A 270 -12.43 -2.86 -13.26
CA VAL A 270 -11.72 -3.72 -12.29
C VAL A 270 -10.36 -4.17 -12.82
N GLU A 271 -9.47 -4.55 -11.92
CA GLU A 271 -8.05 -4.85 -12.24
C GLU A 271 -7.88 -6.00 -13.23
N ASP A 272 -8.81 -6.96 -13.28
CA ASP A 272 -8.78 -8.12 -14.17
C ASP A 272 -9.92 -8.13 -15.21
N GLU A 273 -10.38 -6.94 -15.63
CA GLU A 273 -11.40 -6.79 -16.69
C GLU A 273 -10.92 -7.43 -18.00
N GLN A 274 -11.74 -8.30 -18.54
CA GLN A 274 -11.43 -9.01 -19.80
C GLN A 274 -11.74 -8.16 -21.04
N ASP A 275 -12.72 -7.27 -20.95
CA ASP A 275 -13.05 -6.33 -22.00
C ASP A 275 -12.27 -5.02 -21.82
N ILE A 276 -11.06 -5.00 -22.36
CA ILE A 276 -10.16 -3.84 -22.26
C ILE A 276 -10.73 -2.54 -22.87
N SER A 277 -11.81 -2.62 -23.66
CA SER A 277 -12.47 -1.41 -24.19
C SER A 277 -13.14 -0.58 -23.10
N LYS A 278 -13.44 -1.17 -21.93
CA LYS A 278 -14.00 -0.49 -20.76
C LYS A 278 -12.93 0.23 -19.92
N VAL A 279 -11.65 -0.06 -20.14
CA VAL A 279 -10.54 0.44 -19.34
C VAL A 279 -10.11 1.82 -19.79
N SER A 280 -10.21 2.78 -18.91
CA SER A 280 -9.82 4.18 -19.15
C SER A 280 -9.45 4.82 -17.80
N CYS A 281 -8.60 5.83 -17.82
CA CYS A 281 -8.39 6.70 -16.67
C CYS A 281 -9.53 7.74 -16.63
N ASP A 282 -10.27 7.77 -15.54
CA ASP A 282 -11.28 8.80 -15.30
C ASP A 282 -10.61 10.09 -14.84
N LEU A 283 -10.61 11.12 -15.71
CA LEU A 283 -9.97 12.40 -15.41
C LEU A 283 -10.70 13.17 -14.30
N HIS A 284 -11.99 12.94 -14.09
CA HIS A 284 -12.70 13.53 -12.96
C HIS A 284 -12.21 12.97 -11.64
N LEU A 285 -12.12 11.65 -11.52
CA LEU A 285 -11.56 11.00 -10.32
C LEU A 285 -10.07 11.34 -10.13
N PHE A 286 -9.30 11.42 -11.22
CA PHE A 286 -7.93 11.92 -11.16
C PHE A 286 -7.87 13.34 -10.56
N GLU A 287 -8.73 14.26 -11.01
CA GLU A 287 -8.80 15.63 -10.47
C GLU A 287 -9.21 15.65 -9.00
N VAL A 288 -10.21 14.85 -8.61
CA VAL A 288 -10.65 14.69 -7.21
C VAL A 288 -9.47 14.27 -6.32
N TYR A 289 -8.69 13.29 -6.77
CA TYR A 289 -7.56 12.78 -6.02
C TYR A 289 -6.41 13.80 -5.94
N VAL A 290 -6.05 14.44 -7.08
CA VAL A 290 -5.02 15.50 -7.12
C VAL A 290 -5.33 16.60 -6.12
N LYS A 291 -6.58 17.10 -6.10
CA LYS A 291 -7.01 18.12 -5.16
C LYS A 291 -6.82 17.70 -3.72
N GLY A 292 -7.36 16.54 -3.33
CA GLY A 292 -7.26 16.03 -1.96
C GLY A 292 -5.81 15.77 -1.52
N PHE A 293 -5.01 15.15 -2.40
CA PHE A 293 -3.63 14.81 -2.11
C PHE A 293 -2.75 16.06 -1.90
N LEU A 294 -2.83 17.06 -2.80
CA LEU A 294 -2.06 18.30 -2.67
C LEU A 294 -2.52 19.13 -1.47
N GLU A 295 -3.83 19.18 -1.18
CA GLU A 295 -4.36 19.81 0.02
C GLU A 295 -3.81 19.13 1.29
N GLY A 296 -3.82 17.79 1.33
CA GLY A 296 -3.26 17.01 2.43
C GLY A 296 -1.76 17.21 2.62
N CYS A 297 -1.00 17.26 1.51
CA CYS A 297 0.44 17.53 1.53
C CYS A 297 0.76 18.92 2.06
N GLY A 298 -0.14 19.90 1.94
CA GLY A 298 0.02 21.23 2.53
C GLY A 298 1.32 21.95 2.15
N GLY A 299 1.79 21.75 0.92
CA GLY A 299 3.04 22.35 0.40
C GLY A 299 4.32 21.61 0.82
N ALA A 300 4.24 20.41 1.37
CA ALA A 300 5.42 19.62 1.76
C ALA A 300 6.17 18.98 0.57
N LEU A 301 5.53 18.89 -0.60
CA LEU A 301 6.17 18.40 -1.82
C LEU A 301 6.96 19.50 -2.51
N THR A 302 8.04 19.12 -3.18
CA THR A 302 8.78 20.01 -4.07
C THR A 302 8.00 20.27 -5.36
N ASP A 303 8.31 21.38 -6.05
CA ASP A 303 7.68 21.70 -7.35
C ASP A 303 7.83 20.57 -8.36
N LEU A 304 8.98 19.89 -8.39
CA LEU A 304 9.23 18.77 -9.31
C LEU A 304 8.39 17.54 -8.94
N GLU A 305 8.21 17.23 -7.65
CA GLU A 305 7.31 16.14 -7.23
C GLU A 305 5.89 16.42 -7.70
N VAL A 306 5.38 17.64 -7.51
CA VAL A 306 4.04 18.04 -7.96
C VAL A 306 3.93 17.92 -9.49
N GLU A 307 4.90 18.43 -10.25
CA GLU A 307 4.93 18.35 -11.71
C GLU A 307 4.91 16.92 -12.22
N MET A 308 5.55 15.99 -11.48
CA MET A 308 5.71 14.59 -11.88
C MET A 308 4.57 13.67 -11.39
N LEU A 309 3.55 14.17 -10.69
CA LEU A 309 2.41 13.34 -10.24
C LEU A 309 1.74 12.54 -11.37
N PRO A 310 1.45 13.11 -12.57
CA PRO A 310 0.90 12.34 -13.68
C PRO A 310 1.82 11.21 -14.13
N MET A 311 3.14 11.44 -14.09
CA MET A 311 4.12 10.43 -14.44
C MET A 311 4.18 9.31 -13.39
N GLY A 312 4.03 9.65 -12.10
CA GLY A 312 3.87 8.67 -11.03
C GLY A 312 2.71 7.71 -11.29
N ALA A 313 1.55 8.22 -11.69
CA ALA A 313 0.38 7.40 -12.04
C ALA A 313 0.67 6.44 -13.21
N ILE A 314 1.29 6.94 -14.28
CA ILE A 314 1.66 6.13 -15.45
C ILE A 314 2.67 5.04 -15.05
N LEU A 315 3.70 5.40 -14.29
CA LEU A 315 4.79 4.48 -13.93
C LEU A 315 4.35 3.39 -12.96
N MET A 316 3.55 3.71 -11.95
CA MET A 316 3.02 2.70 -11.03
C MET A 316 2.09 1.71 -11.74
N THR A 317 1.27 2.20 -12.68
CA THR A 317 0.43 1.35 -13.52
C THR A 317 1.28 0.48 -14.45
N PHE A 318 2.31 1.03 -15.07
CA PHE A 318 3.23 0.30 -15.94
C PHE A 318 4.01 -0.78 -15.19
N GLU A 319 4.54 -0.44 -14.01
CA GLU A 319 5.25 -1.40 -13.14
C GLU A 319 4.34 -2.57 -12.75
N CYS A 320 3.12 -2.27 -12.33
CA CYS A 320 2.15 -3.30 -11.94
C CYS A 320 1.82 -4.24 -13.11
N GLY A 321 1.61 -3.68 -14.31
CA GLY A 321 1.40 -4.45 -15.54
C GLY A 321 2.58 -5.35 -15.89
N MET A 322 3.81 -4.85 -15.78
CA MET A 322 5.03 -5.66 -15.99
C MET A 322 5.12 -6.81 -14.99
N ARG A 323 4.80 -6.58 -13.73
CA ARG A 323 4.85 -7.61 -12.68
C ARG A 323 3.80 -8.69 -12.92
N PHE A 324 2.58 -8.33 -13.32
CA PHE A 324 1.55 -9.32 -13.69
C PHE A 324 1.94 -10.16 -14.91
N LEU A 325 2.53 -9.52 -15.94
CA LEU A 325 2.95 -10.25 -17.14
C LEU A 325 4.16 -11.16 -16.84
N ALA A 326 5.12 -10.70 -16.04
CA ALA A 326 6.25 -11.52 -15.61
C ALA A 326 5.78 -12.75 -14.83
N ASP A 327 4.90 -12.58 -13.84
CA ASP A 327 4.34 -13.68 -13.05
C ASP A 327 3.55 -14.67 -13.92
N HIS A 328 2.81 -14.17 -14.93
CA HIS A 328 2.15 -15.03 -15.91
C HIS A 328 3.16 -15.88 -16.70
N LEU A 329 4.28 -15.32 -17.12
CA LEU A 329 5.34 -16.05 -17.84
C LEU A 329 6.07 -17.05 -16.94
N GLU A 330 6.18 -16.75 -15.65
CA GLU A 330 6.82 -17.58 -14.62
C GLU A 330 5.90 -18.68 -14.05
N GLY A 331 4.59 -18.65 -14.35
CA GLY A 331 3.64 -19.70 -13.95
C GLY A 331 2.66 -19.32 -12.85
N ASP A 332 2.40 -18.04 -12.65
CA ASP A 332 1.40 -17.50 -11.71
C ASP A 332 1.70 -17.88 -10.26
N HIS A 333 2.94 -17.63 -9.79
CA HIS A 333 3.41 -18.02 -8.46
C HIS A 333 3.36 -16.91 -7.43
N TYR A 334 3.49 -15.65 -7.86
CA TYR A 334 3.57 -14.50 -6.96
C TYR A 334 2.18 -13.97 -6.60
N PHE A 335 1.37 -13.62 -7.61
CA PHE A 335 0.03 -13.11 -7.39
C PHE A 335 -0.97 -14.25 -7.32
N ARG A 336 -1.85 -14.20 -6.31
CA ARG A 336 -2.92 -15.19 -6.20
C ARG A 336 -3.89 -15.04 -7.36
N ILE A 337 -4.14 -16.15 -8.05
CA ILE A 337 -5.14 -16.24 -9.11
C ILE A 337 -6.31 -17.13 -8.67
N HIS A 338 -7.50 -16.84 -9.20
CA HIS A 338 -8.73 -17.59 -8.98
C HIS A 338 -9.24 -18.25 -10.27
N ARG A 339 -8.64 -17.90 -11.40
CA ARG A 339 -8.94 -18.45 -12.73
C ARG A 339 -7.68 -18.44 -13.61
N GLU A 340 -7.71 -19.25 -14.65
CA GLU A 340 -6.65 -19.29 -15.67
C GLU A 340 -6.52 -17.90 -16.35
N ASN A 341 -5.31 -17.52 -16.72
CA ASN A 341 -4.95 -16.25 -17.39
C ASN A 341 -5.34 -14.98 -16.63
N GLN A 342 -5.67 -15.03 -15.35
CA GLN A 342 -6.07 -13.85 -14.59
C GLN A 342 -4.95 -12.79 -14.54
N ASN A 343 -3.68 -13.21 -14.36
CA ASN A 343 -2.56 -12.25 -14.38
C ASN A 343 -2.32 -11.65 -15.77
N LEU A 344 -2.60 -12.40 -16.84
CA LEU A 344 -2.55 -11.85 -18.20
C LEU A 344 -3.64 -10.78 -18.42
N ASP A 345 -4.86 -11.02 -17.94
CA ASP A 345 -5.95 -10.03 -18.02
C ASP A 345 -5.62 -8.80 -17.19
N ARG A 346 -5.07 -8.98 -15.98
CA ARG A 346 -4.55 -7.87 -15.16
C ARG A 346 -3.48 -7.07 -15.89
N ALA A 347 -2.51 -7.72 -16.52
CA ALA A 347 -1.47 -7.05 -17.29
C ALA A 347 -2.06 -6.23 -18.44
N ARG A 348 -3.01 -6.80 -19.19
CA ARG A 348 -3.70 -6.11 -20.29
C ARG A 348 -4.48 -4.89 -19.83
N THR A 349 -5.16 -4.99 -18.71
CA THR A 349 -5.87 -3.88 -18.08
C THR A 349 -4.92 -2.76 -17.73
N GLN A 350 -3.79 -3.07 -17.07
CA GLN A 350 -2.79 -2.06 -16.71
C GLN A 350 -2.17 -1.42 -17.97
N PHE A 351 -1.80 -2.19 -18.99
CA PHE A 351 -1.22 -1.64 -20.22
C PHE A 351 -2.20 -0.76 -20.99
N LYS A 352 -3.49 -1.11 -21.00
CA LYS A 352 -4.53 -0.27 -21.58
C LYS A 352 -4.67 1.04 -20.81
N LEU A 353 -4.62 0.98 -19.48
CA LEU A 353 -4.68 2.16 -18.62
C LEU A 353 -3.45 3.07 -18.81
N VAL A 354 -2.23 2.49 -18.91
CA VAL A 354 -1.00 3.23 -19.27
C VAL A 354 -1.19 3.97 -20.60
N TRP A 355 -1.60 3.25 -21.65
CA TRP A 355 -1.82 3.81 -22.96
C TRP A 355 -2.83 4.97 -22.92
N ASP A 356 -3.92 4.82 -22.19
CA ASP A 356 -4.97 5.84 -22.06
C ASP A 356 -4.45 7.09 -21.33
N MET A 357 -3.69 6.91 -20.24
CA MET A 357 -3.06 8.03 -19.51
C MET A 357 -2.00 8.74 -20.36
N GLU A 358 -1.23 8.02 -21.18
CA GLU A 358 -0.29 8.63 -22.14
C GLU A 358 -1.02 9.56 -23.12
N GLN A 359 -2.20 9.17 -23.61
CA GLN A 359 -3.02 10.02 -24.50
C GLN A 359 -3.58 11.25 -23.77
N LYS A 360 -3.86 11.14 -22.47
CA LYS A 360 -4.44 12.18 -21.61
C LYS A 360 -3.39 12.97 -20.82
N LEU A 361 -2.10 12.73 -21.03
CA LEU A 361 -1.02 13.30 -20.20
C LEU A 361 -1.05 14.83 -20.16
N SER A 362 -1.38 15.50 -21.25
CA SER A 362 -1.50 16.97 -21.30
C SER A 362 -2.63 17.48 -20.41
N GLU A 363 -3.76 16.78 -20.40
CA GLU A 363 -4.91 17.13 -19.57
C GLU A 363 -4.60 16.86 -18.09
N MET A 364 -3.98 15.71 -17.77
CA MET A 364 -3.54 15.39 -16.43
C MET A 364 -2.56 16.43 -15.86
N LYS A 365 -1.59 16.89 -16.67
CA LYS A 365 -0.68 18.00 -16.28
C LYS A 365 -1.43 19.30 -16.02
N SER A 366 -2.41 19.63 -16.86
CA SER A 366 -3.23 20.85 -16.67
C SER A 366 -4.07 20.79 -15.39
N ILE A 367 -4.56 19.60 -15.03
CA ILE A 367 -5.27 19.38 -13.76
C ILE A 367 -4.33 19.61 -12.58
N VAL A 368 -3.12 19.02 -12.58
CA VAL A 368 -2.16 19.21 -11.49
C VAL A 368 -1.79 20.69 -11.34
N GLU A 369 -1.52 21.39 -12.44
CA GLU A 369 -1.15 22.81 -12.41
C GLU A 369 -2.26 23.70 -11.81
N LYS A 370 -3.52 23.30 -11.91
CA LYS A 370 -4.66 24.01 -11.31
C LYS A 370 -4.64 24.02 -9.77
N TYR A 371 -4.02 23.00 -9.16
CA TYR A 371 -4.01 22.81 -7.70
C TYR A 371 -2.60 22.96 -7.08
N LYS A 372 -1.60 23.31 -7.90
CA LYS A 372 -0.20 23.55 -7.48
C LYS A 372 -0.04 24.77 -6.56
#